data_4c3ef126f405b20f7c73318d2cfce5fa
#
_entry.id   4c3ef126f405b20f7c73318d2cfce5fa
#
_cell.length_a   1.000
_cell.length_b   1.000
_cell.length_c   1.000
_cell.angle_alpha   90.00
_cell.angle_beta   90.00
_cell.angle_gamma   90.00
#
_symmetry.space_group_name_H-M   'P 1'
#
loop_
_entity.id
_entity.type
_entity.pdbx_description
1 polymer ?
#
loop_
_entity_poly.entity_id
_entity_poly.type
_entity_poly.pdbx_seq_one_letter_code
_entity_poly.pdbx_strand_id
1 'polypeptide(L)'
;RGLRHMYNRQVCCLLASVLLLGVSLISCGNSSRAKAKNEIAQSGEDFKSFLDKFTSSAAFQYTRIKFPLKTPITLLADDGETEKTFPFTKEKWPLLDSETMKEERIEQEEGGIYVSKFTLNEPVHKVFEAGYEESEIDLRVEFEQAADGKWYVVDCYTGWYGYDLPIGELKQTIQQVKEENAAFKEIHP
;
A
#
# COMPACT_ATOMS: atom_id res chain seq x y z
N ARG A 1 -19.29 4.13 2.24
CA ARG A 1 -19.36 5.17 3.32
C ARG A 1 -18.05 5.30 4.10
N GLY A 2 -17.10 4.35 4.04
CA GLY A 2 -15.88 4.35 4.86
C GLY A 2 -14.74 5.27 4.39
N LEU A 3 -14.51 5.45 3.11
CA LEU A 3 -13.35 6.18 2.59
C LEU A 3 -13.46 7.72 2.59
N ARG A 4 -14.66 8.28 2.77
CA ARG A 4 -14.82 9.75 2.87
C ARG A 4 -14.17 10.38 4.11
N HIS A 5 -13.80 9.57 5.10
CA HIS A 5 -13.19 10.07 6.34
C HIS A 5 -11.66 10.07 6.37
N MET A 6 -10.98 9.40 5.43
CA MET A 6 -9.51 9.30 5.47
C MET A 6 -8.75 10.57 5.08
N TYR A 7 -9.41 11.57 4.47
CA TYR A 7 -8.69 12.71 3.87
C TYR A 7 -8.80 14.04 4.61
N ASN A 8 -9.48 14.13 5.76
CA ASN A 8 -9.73 15.43 6.39
C ASN A 8 -9.04 15.63 7.75
N ARG A 9 -7.76 15.21 7.91
CA ARG A 9 -6.97 15.62 9.08
C ARG A 9 -5.69 16.34 8.67
N GLN A 10 -5.82 17.66 8.53
CA GLN A 10 -4.67 18.57 8.54
C GLN A 10 -3.94 18.51 9.89
N VAL A 11 -2.68 18.13 9.77
CA VAL A 11 -1.47 18.65 10.41
C VAL A 11 -1.63 19.39 11.74
N CYS A 12 -1.04 18.85 12.77
CA CYS A 12 -0.41 19.65 13.82
C CYS A 12 0.98 19.11 14.12
N CYS A 13 2.00 19.81 13.60
CA CYS A 13 3.39 19.67 14.00
C CYS A 13 3.60 20.13 15.43
N LEU A 14 4.40 19.44 16.21
CA LEU A 14 5.36 20.10 17.10
C LEU A 14 6.55 19.17 17.46
N LEU A 15 7.71 19.76 17.29
CA LEU A 15 9.07 19.35 17.53
C LEU A 15 9.36 18.89 18.98
N ALA A 16 10.20 17.91 19.14
CA ALA A 16 11.13 17.87 20.26
C ALA A 16 12.39 17.06 19.90
N SER A 17 13.48 17.79 19.76
CA SER A 17 14.86 17.31 19.65
C SER A 17 15.36 16.80 21.01
N VAL A 18 16.01 15.64 21.06
CA VAL A 18 16.99 15.35 22.11
C VAL A 18 18.18 14.59 21.50
N LEU A 19 19.31 15.25 21.53
CA LEU A 19 20.66 14.71 21.33
C LEU A 19 21.08 13.87 22.56
N LEU A 20 21.68 12.71 22.35
CA LEU A 20 22.63 12.13 23.29
C LEU A 20 23.71 11.33 22.56
N LEU A 21 24.92 11.85 22.70
CA LEU A 21 26.22 11.26 22.38
C LEU A 21 26.55 10.10 23.33
N GLY A 22 27.28 9.09 22.83
CA GLY A 22 27.93 8.17 23.76
C GLY A 22 28.56 6.92 23.13
N VAL A 23 29.83 7.06 22.73
CA VAL A 23 30.98 6.17 23.00
C VAL A 23 31.07 4.79 22.35
N SER A 24 32.14 4.69 21.56
CA SER A 24 32.78 3.52 20.96
C SER A 24 33.28 2.50 22.00
N LEU A 25 33.19 1.22 21.67
CA LEU A 25 34.16 0.20 22.10
C LEU A 25 34.48 -0.75 20.95
N ILE A 26 35.73 -0.70 20.53
CA ILE A 26 36.41 -1.62 19.63
C ILE A 26 36.71 -2.89 20.44
N SER A 27 36.31 -4.05 19.96
CA SER A 27 36.83 -5.33 20.40
C SER A 27 37.20 -6.19 19.19
N CYS A 28 38.48 -6.34 18.98
CA CYS A 28 39.06 -7.34 18.11
C CYS A 28 39.04 -8.69 18.79
N GLY A 29 38.57 -9.73 18.11
CA GLY A 29 38.57 -11.11 18.60
C GLY A 29 38.46 -12.12 17.48
N ASN A 30 39.52 -12.77 17.24
CA ASN A 30 40.03 -13.73 16.27
C ASN A 30 39.13 -14.91 15.91
N SER A 31 39.09 -15.20 14.63
CA SER A 31 39.15 -16.52 13.97
C SER A 31 38.29 -17.68 14.53
N SER A 32 37.27 -18.05 13.74
CA SER A 32 36.92 -19.47 13.54
C SER A 32 36.24 -19.65 12.18
N ARG A 33 36.88 -20.47 11.40
CA ARG A 33 36.54 -20.98 10.06
C ARG A 33 35.23 -21.77 10.17
N ALA A 34 34.09 -21.14 9.95
CA ALA A 34 32.80 -21.79 9.81
C ALA A 34 32.30 -21.65 8.39
N LYS A 35 32.23 -22.79 7.74
CA LYS A 35 31.45 -23.16 6.54
C LYS A 35 30.71 -22.01 5.88
N ALA A 36 31.20 -21.60 4.70
CA ALA A 36 30.41 -20.91 3.71
C ALA A 36 29.18 -21.76 3.38
N LYS A 37 28.06 -21.51 4.06
CA LYS A 37 26.75 -21.78 3.55
C LYS A 37 26.59 -20.82 2.39
N ASN A 38 26.45 -21.36 1.20
CA ASN A 38 26.04 -20.64 0.00
C ASN A 38 24.64 -20.01 0.27
N GLU A 39 24.59 -18.89 0.94
CA GLU A 39 23.53 -17.94 0.77
C GLU A 39 23.82 -17.29 -0.57
N ILE A 40 23.14 -17.78 -1.60
CA ILE A 40 22.84 -16.96 -2.76
C ILE A 40 22.06 -15.79 -2.17
N ALA A 41 22.76 -14.73 -1.82
CA ALA A 41 22.15 -13.44 -1.52
C ALA A 41 21.36 -13.10 -2.79
N GLN A 42 20.07 -13.29 -2.74
CA GLN A 42 19.17 -12.87 -3.78
C GLN A 42 19.33 -11.34 -3.83
N SER A 43 20.09 -10.85 -4.81
CA SER A 43 20.39 -9.43 -5.01
C SER A 43 19.15 -8.72 -5.55
N GLY A 44 18.06 -8.82 -4.82
CA GLY A 44 16.81 -8.16 -5.13
C GLY A 44 16.73 -6.77 -4.51
N GLU A 45 15.82 -5.97 -5.00
CA GLU A 45 15.47 -4.67 -4.45
C GLU A 45 14.96 -4.84 -3.00
N ASP A 46 15.49 -4.05 -2.07
CA ASP A 46 15.00 -4.02 -0.70
C ASP A 46 13.56 -3.50 -0.64
N PHE A 47 12.68 -4.24 0.03
CA PHE A 47 11.25 -3.92 0.05
C PHE A 47 10.96 -2.59 0.73
N LYS A 48 11.67 -2.27 1.82
CA LYS A 48 11.46 -1.00 2.52
C LYS A 48 11.83 0.17 1.63
N SER A 49 12.97 0.11 0.97
CA SER A 49 13.43 1.14 0.03
C SER A 49 12.49 1.27 -1.18
N PHE A 50 11.93 0.16 -1.65
CA PHE A 50 10.90 0.15 -2.68
C PHE A 50 9.63 0.85 -2.18
N LEU A 51 9.11 0.47 -1.01
CA LEU A 51 7.87 1.01 -0.45
C LEU A 51 7.97 2.52 -0.21
N ASP A 52 9.10 3.00 0.34
CA ASP A 52 9.36 4.41 0.56
C ASP A 52 9.28 5.22 -0.75
N LYS A 53 9.84 4.70 -1.85
CA LYS A 53 9.75 5.32 -3.18
C LYS A 53 8.35 5.19 -3.78
N PHE A 54 7.71 4.04 -3.60
CA PHE A 54 6.39 3.74 -4.12
C PHE A 54 5.34 4.71 -3.56
N THR A 55 5.42 5.01 -2.27
CA THR A 55 4.48 5.90 -1.57
C THR A 55 4.83 7.39 -1.67
N SER A 56 6.00 7.74 -2.23
CA SER A 56 6.48 9.12 -2.34
C SER A 56 6.69 9.63 -3.78
N SER A 57 6.36 8.84 -4.80
CA SER A 57 6.46 9.27 -6.20
C SER A 57 5.39 8.63 -7.07
N ALA A 58 4.51 9.44 -7.63
CA ALA A 58 3.48 8.99 -8.56
C ALA A 58 4.08 8.33 -9.81
N ALA A 59 5.13 8.93 -10.36
CA ALA A 59 5.82 8.39 -11.53
C ALA A 59 6.39 7.00 -11.25
N PHE A 60 7.09 6.83 -10.12
CA PHE A 60 7.63 5.55 -9.71
C PHE A 60 6.52 4.52 -9.46
N GLN A 61 5.45 4.91 -8.75
CA GLN A 61 4.33 4.03 -8.44
C GLN A 61 3.73 3.41 -9.70
N TYR A 62 3.46 4.23 -10.73
CA TYR A 62 2.94 3.73 -12.01
C TYR A 62 3.88 2.77 -12.76
N THR A 63 5.20 2.86 -12.56
CA THR A 63 6.15 1.92 -13.17
C THR A 63 6.18 0.56 -12.50
N ARG A 64 5.61 0.47 -11.29
CA ARG A 64 5.66 -0.71 -10.44
C ARG A 64 4.33 -1.43 -10.28
N ILE A 65 3.37 -1.13 -11.13
CA ILE A 65 2.05 -1.77 -11.15
C ILE A 65 1.84 -2.40 -12.53
N LYS A 66 1.47 -3.68 -12.53
CA LYS A 66 1.17 -4.43 -13.76
C LYS A 66 -0.30 -4.32 -14.10
N PHE A 67 -0.63 -3.32 -14.92
CA PHE A 67 -2.01 -3.14 -15.37
C PHE A 67 -2.38 -3.96 -16.63
N PRO A 68 -3.66 -4.39 -16.76
CA PRO A 68 -4.68 -4.36 -15.73
C PRO A 68 -4.31 -5.30 -14.57
N LEU A 69 -4.79 -4.98 -13.37
CA LEU A 69 -4.58 -5.88 -12.22
C LEU A 69 -5.27 -7.23 -12.45
N LYS A 70 -4.80 -8.25 -11.75
CA LYS A 70 -5.28 -9.63 -11.88
C LYS A 70 -6.77 -9.74 -11.53
N THR A 71 -7.18 -9.09 -10.44
CA THR A 71 -8.57 -9.08 -10.01
C THR A 71 -9.28 -7.87 -10.61
N PRO A 72 -10.36 -8.04 -11.39
CA PRO A 72 -11.16 -6.94 -11.88
C PRO A 72 -11.99 -6.31 -10.75
N ILE A 73 -12.45 -5.08 -10.96
CA ILE A 73 -13.46 -4.46 -10.11
C ILE A 73 -14.79 -5.17 -10.38
N THR A 74 -15.44 -5.67 -9.32
CA THR A 74 -16.73 -6.34 -9.39
C THR A 74 -17.76 -5.51 -8.62
N LEU A 75 -18.84 -5.10 -9.28
CA LEU A 75 -19.91 -4.29 -8.72
C LEU A 75 -21.25 -4.99 -8.94
N LEU A 76 -22.21 -4.77 -8.03
CA LEU A 76 -23.59 -5.19 -8.22
C LEU A 76 -24.34 -4.24 -9.15
N ALA A 77 -25.10 -4.82 -10.06
CA ALA A 77 -26.09 -4.09 -10.85
C ALA A 77 -27.26 -3.61 -9.97
N ASP A 78 -28.08 -2.73 -10.53
CA ASP A 78 -29.23 -2.13 -9.82
C ASP A 78 -30.29 -3.17 -9.39
N ASP A 79 -30.27 -4.37 -9.95
CA ASP A 79 -31.10 -5.50 -9.53
C ASP A 79 -30.65 -6.13 -8.21
N GLY A 80 -29.45 -5.78 -7.71
CA GLY A 80 -28.86 -6.29 -6.49
C GLY A 80 -28.44 -7.77 -6.54
N GLU A 81 -28.48 -8.41 -7.71
CA GLU A 81 -28.16 -9.83 -7.91
C GLU A 81 -27.09 -10.04 -8.98
N THR A 82 -27.11 -9.23 -10.04
CA THR A 82 -26.21 -9.40 -11.18
C THR A 82 -24.88 -8.70 -10.93
N GLU A 83 -23.78 -9.46 -10.97
CA GLU A 83 -22.44 -8.91 -10.91
C GLU A 83 -21.96 -8.42 -12.28
N LYS A 84 -21.32 -7.27 -12.31
CA LYS A 84 -20.60 -6.74 -13.46
C LYS A 84 -19.14 -6.46 -13.12
N THR A 85 -18.27 -6.91 -14.02
CA THR A 85 -16.82 -6.76 -13.85
C THR A 85 -16.26 -5.70 -14.79
N PHE A 86 -15.30 -4.94 -14.29
CA PHE A 86 -14.59 -3.89 -15.02
C PHE A 86 -13.08 -4.08 -14.84
N PRO A 87 -12.27 -4.02 -15.89
CA PRO A 87 -10.83 -4.11 -15.75
C PRO A 87 -10.29 -3.04 -14.78
N PHE A 88 -9.44 -3.43 -13.83
CA PHE A 88 -8.78 -2.49 -12.94
C PHE A 88 -7.55 -1.91 -13.66
N THR A 89 -7.77 -0.82 -14.38
CA THR A 89 -6.77 -0.16 -15.21
C THR A 89 -6.06 0.98 -14.48
N LYS A 90 -5.00 1.50 -15.08
CA LYS A 90 -4.23 2.65 -14.56
C LYS A 90 -5.11 3.87 -14.21
N GLU A 91 -6.16 4.12 -14.97
CA GLU A 91 -7.06 5.25 -14.75
C GLU A 91 -7.91 5.15 -13.48
N LYS A 92 -8.09 3.91 -12.99
CA LYS A 92 -8.87 3.61 -11.79
C LYS A 92 -7.99 3.46 -10.55
N TRP A 93 -6.67 3.46 -10.71
CA TRP A 93 -5.73 3.27 -9.62
C TRP A 93 -5.68 4.51 -8.71
N PRO A 94 -6.03 4.41 -7.41
CA PRO A 94 -5.77 5.47 -6.45
C PRO A 94 -4.28 5.44 -6.09
N LEU A 95 -3.61 6.59 -6.18
CA LEU A 95 -2.22 6.69 -5.71
C LEU A 95 -2.18 6.53 -4.19
N LEU A 96 -1.24 5.70 -3.71
CA LEU A 96 -1.11 5.33 -2.31
C LEU A 96 0.07 6.10 -1.69
N ASP A 97 -0.19 6.81 -0.61
CA ASP A 97 0.82 7.52 0.16
C ASP A 97 1.34 6.71 1.37
N SER A 98 2.30 7.26 2.10
CA SER A 98 2.89 6.62 3.25
C SER A 98 1.94 6.49 4.45
N GLU A 99 0.95 7.36 4.57
CA GLU A 99 -0.06 7.25 5.63
C GLU A 99 -1.03 6.12 5.34
N THR A 100 -1.47 6.00 4.08
CA THR A 100 -2.33 4.89 3.63
C THR A 100 -1.65 3.53 3.81
N MET A 101 -0.33 3.46 3.56
CA MET A 101 0.47 2.23 3.63
C MET A 101 1.23 2.06 4.95
N LYS A 102 0.86 2.80 6.00
CA LYS A 102 1.52 2.75 7.29
C LYS A 102 1.26 1.41 7.98
N GLU A 103 2.35 0.72 8.31
CA GLU A 103 2.31 -0.57 9.01
C GLU A 103 2.00 -0.38 10.50
N GLU A 104 1.36 -1.39 11.10
CA GLU A 104 1.04 -1.45 12.55
C GLU A 104 0.20 -0.27 13.06
N ARG A 105 -0.61 0.33 12.20
CA ARG A 105 -1.57 1.34 12.63
C ARG A 105 -2.73 0.65 13.36
N ILE A 106 -3.01 1.11 14.57
CA ILE A 106 -4.19 0.75 15.36
C ILE A 106 -4.76 2.05 15.89
N GLU A 107 -5.89 2.50 15.33
CA GLU A 107 -6.50 3.77 15.68
C GLU A 107 -7.98 3.59 15.98
N GLN A 108 -8.43 4.16 17.10
CA GLN A 108 -9.85 4.23 17.42
C GLN A 108 -10.46 5.39 16.61
N GLU A 109 -11.41 5.06 15.75
CA GLU A 109 -12.15 6.02 14.95
C GLU A 109 -13.66 5.89 15.21
N GLU A 110 -14.47 6.80 14.63
CA GLU A 110 -15.93 6.77 14.79
C GLU A 110 -16.56 5.46 14.28
N GLY A 111 -15.97 4.83 13.26
CA GLY A 111 -16.42 3.55 12.69
C GLY A 111 -15.89 2.29 13.40
N GLY A 112 -15.10 2.43 14.47
CA GLY A 112 -14.47 1.31 15.17
C GLY A 112 -12.94 1.42 15.24
N ILE A 113 -12.26 0.29 15.43
CA ILE A 113 -10.80 0.23 15.45
C ILE A 113 -10.29 0.01 14.02
N TYR A 114 -9.58 1.00 13.48
CA TYR A 114 -8.94 0.89 12.18
C TYR A 114 -7.56 0.25 12.32
N VAL A 115 -7.28 -0.80 11.55
CA VAL A 115 -6.04 -1.59 11.62
C VAL A 115 -5.40 -1.65 10.25
N SER A 116 -4.08 -1.48 10.20
CA SER A 116 -3.29 -1.71 8.99
C SER A 116 -2.03 -2.51 9.29
N LYS A 117 -1.75 -3.53 8.48
CA LYS A 117 -0.61 -4.43 8.67
C LYS A 117 -0.27 -5.21 7.40
N PHE A 118 0.94 -5.77 7.37
CA PHE A 118 1.25 -6.86 6.44
C PHE A 118 0.70 -8.18 7.00
N THR A 119 -0.31 -8.73 6.34
CA THR A 119 -0.91 -10.04 6.69
C THR A 119 -0.11 -11.21 6.11
N LEU A 120 0.67 -10.95 5.06
CA LEU A 120 1.70 -11.84 4.54
C LEU A 120 3.00 -11.06 4.38
N ASN A 121 4.10 -11.59 4.92
CA ASN A 121 5.40 -10.91 4.90
C ASN A 121 6.53 -11.91 4.57
N GLU A 122 6.46 -12.51 3.38
CA GLU A 122 7.45 -13.45 2.86
C GLU A 122 8.59 -12.72 2.12
N PRO A 123 9.74 -13.36 1.89
CA PRO A 123 10.89 -12.71 1.26
C PRO A 123 10.63 -12.12 -0.13
N VAL A 124 9.72 -12.72 -0.91
CA VAL A 124 9.42 -12.33 -2.30
C VAL A 124 7.93 -12.07 -2.55
N HIS A 125 7.09 -12.18 -1.52
CA HIS A 125 5.64 -11.98 -1.62
C HIS A 125 5.13 -11.33 -0.33
N LYS A 126 4.40 -10.23 -0.47
CA LYS A 126 3.85 -9.48 0.66
C LYS A 126 2.42 -9.05 0.36
N VAL A 127 1.59 -9.05 1.40
CA VAL A 127 0.21 -8.58 1.34
C VAL A 127 0.00 -7.57 2.46
N PHE A 128 -0.36 -6.36 2.09
CA PHE A 128 -0.78 -5.31 3.02
C PHE A 128 -2.31 -5.25 3.05
N GLU A 129 -2.86 -5.13 4.24
CA GLU A 129 -4.30 -4.96 4.44
C GLU A 129 -4.57 -3.84 5.45
N ALA A 130 -5.63 -3.07 5.17
CA ALA A 130 -6.11 -2.02 6.05
C ALA A 130 -7.64 -1.99 6.04
N GLY A 131 -8.25 -1.72 7.20
CA GLY A 131 -9.69 -1.67 7.38
C GLY A 131 -10.09 -1.64 8.85
N TYR A 132 -11.38 -1.55 9.11
CA TYR A 132 -11.92 -1.64 10.47
C TYR A 132 -11.97 -3.10 10.94
N GLU A 133 -11.63 -3.32 12.21
CA GLU A 133 -11.84 -4.62 12.85
C GLU A 133 -13.31 -5.04 12.74
N GLU A 134 -13.54 -6.33 12.49
CA GLU A 134 -14.88 -6.92 12.33
C GLU A 134 -15.71 -6.36 11.15
N SER A 135 -15.05 -5.69 10.19
CA SER A 135 -15.67 -5.15 8.98
C SER A 135 -14.94 -5.62 7.72
N GLU A 136 -15.44 -5.18 6.57
CA GLU A 136 -14.77 -5.43 5.29
C GLU A 136 -13.44 -4.67 5.20
N ILE A 137 -12.50 -5.24 4.45
CA ILE A 137 -11.20 -4.62 4.17
C ILE A 137 -11.42 -3.41 3.26
N ASP A 138 -10.85 -2.26 3.63
CA ASP A 138 -10.88 -1.05 2.81
C ASP A 138 -9.77 -1.03 1.75
N LEU A 139 -8.65 -1.65 2.05
CA LEU A 139 -7.50 -1.73 1.16
C LEU A 139 -6.78 -3.06 1.33
N ARG A 140 -6.48 -3.72 0.22
CA ARG A 140 -5.57 -4.85 0.13
C ARG A 140 -4.64 -4.65 -1.05
N VAL A 141 -3.34 -4.70 -0.82
CA VAL A 141 -2.32 -4.56 -1.87
C VAL A 141 -1.39 -5.75 -1.82
N GLU A 142 -1.23 -6.43 -2.94
CA GLU A 142 -0.37 -7.60 -3.09
C GLU A 142 0.87 -7.25 -3.90
N PHE A 143 2.04 -7.52 -3.32
CA PHE A 143 3.35 -7.25 -3.89
C PHE A 143 4.10 -8.54 -4.14
N GLU A 144 4.70 -8.65 -5.33
CA GLU A 144 5.62 -9.75 -5.65
C GLU A 144 6.95 -9.21 -6.17
N GLN A 145 8.05 -9.86 -5.76
CA GLN A 145 9.35 -9.64 -6.35
C GLN A 145 9.49 -10.49 -7.60
N ALA A 146 9.63 -9.85 -8.75
CA ALA A 146 9.74 -10.54 -10.04
C ALA A 146 11.16 -11.09 -10.28
N ALA A 147 11.33 -11.82 -11.37
CA ALA A 147 12.62 -12.42 -11.74
C ALA A 147 13.74 -11.40 -12.01
N ASP A 148 13.39 -10.14 -12.30
CA ASP A 148 14.33 -9.02 -12.42
C ASP A 148 14.80 -8.46 -11.06
N GLY A 149 14.36 -9.06 -9.96
CA GLY A 149 14.67 -8.65 -8.59
C GLY A 149 13.89 -7.42 -8.11
N LYS A 150 12.97 -6.88 -8.88
CA LYS A 150 12.18 -5.68 -8.52
C LYS A 150 10.81 -6.06 -7.98
N TRP A 151 10.32 -5.24 -7.06
CA TRP A 151 8.98 -5.36 -6.52
C TRP A 151 7.93 -4.72 -7.42
N TYR A 152 6.79 -5.40 -7.54
CA TYR A 152 5.62 -4.94 -8.29
C TYR A 152 4.35 -5.19 -7.52
N VAL A 153 3.37 -4.30 -7.67
CA VAL A 153 1.98 -4.58 -7.31
C VAL A 153 1.40 -5.50 -8.38
N VAL A 154 0.89 -6.63 -7.96
CA VAL A 154 0.29 -7.65 -8.83
C VAL A 154 -1.21 -7.73 -8.69
N ASP A 155 -1.73 -7.35 -7.52
CA ASP A 155 -3.18 -7.28 -7.26
C ASP A 155 -3.53 -6.22 -6.22
N CYS A 156 -4.78 -5.72 -6.26
CA CYS A 156 -5.28 -4.75 -5.32
C CYS A 156 -6.81 -4.82 -5.22
N TYR A 157 -7.29 -4.71 -3.99
CA TYR A 157 -8.66 -4.33 -3.66
C TYR A 157 -8.64 -2.95 -2.99
N THR A 158 -9.60 -2.11 -3.30
CA THR A 158 -9.78 -0.81 -2.65
C THR A 158 -11.26 -0.51 -2.47
N GLY A 159 -11.62 0.02 -1.32
CA GLY A 159 -12.98 0.44 -1.01
C GLY A 159 -13.53 1.58 -1.89
N TRP A 160 -12.67 2.22 -2.73
CA TRP A 160 -13.14 3.10 -3.79
C TRP A 160 -14.13 2.41 -4.74
N TYR A 161 -13.91 1.11 -4.95
CA TYR A 161 -14.71 0.25 -5.82
C TYR A 161 -15.26 -0.93 -5.01
N GLY A 162 -15.75 -0.64 -3.80
CA GLY A 162 -16.39 -1.64 -2.95
C GLY A 162 -17.64 -2.24 -3.62
N TYR A 163 -17.97 -3.44 -3.19
CA TYR A 163 -19.07 -4.22 -3.77
C TYR A 163 -20.44 -3.52 -3.70
N ASP A 164 -20.59 -2.61 -2.74
CA ASP A 164 -21.79 -1.79 -2.52
C ASP A 164 -21.84 -0.50 -3.36
N LEU A 165 -20.78 -0.22 -4.17
CA LEU A 165 -20.79 0.93 -5.08
C LEU A 165 -21.80 0.71 -6.21
N PRO A 166 -22.81 1.58 -6.35
CA PRO A 166 -23.73 1.51 -7.47
C PRO A 166 -22.99 1.69 -8.82
N ILE A 167 -23.29 0.84 -9.79
CA ILE A 167 -22.64 0.92 -11.12
C ILE A 167 -22.81 2.30 -11.75
N GLY A 168 -23.96 2.95 -11.55
CA GLY A 168 -24.21 4.31 -12.04
C GLY A 168 -23.25 5.37 -11.50
N GLU A 169 -22.66 5.12 -10.31
CA GLU A 169 -21.70 6.02 -9.67
C GLU A 169 -20.23 5.75 -10.06
N LEU A 170 -19.93 4.64 -10.73
CA LEU A 170 -18.57 4.25 -11.09
C LEU A 170 -17.81 5.36 -11.83
N LYS A 171 -18.46 6.05 -12.77
CA LYS A 171 -17.84 7.15 -13.53
C LYS A 171 -17.46 8.32 -12.62
N GLN A 172 -18.33 8.67 -11.69
CA GLN A 172 -18.08 9.73 -10.72
C GLN A 172 -16.95 9.34 -9.76
N THR A 173 -16.93 8.09 -9.29
CA THR A 173 -15.87 7.56 -8.43
C THR A 173 -14.51 7.61 -9.13
N ILE A 174 -14.44 7.20 -10.41
CA ILE A 174 -13.21 7.31 -11.20
C ILE A 174 -12.75 8.78 -11.31
N GLN A 175 -13.68 9.71 -11.47
CA GLN A 175 -13.34 11.12 -11.54
C GLN A 175 -12.78 11.63 -10.20
N GLN A 176 -13.35 11.23 -9.07
CA GLN A 176 -12.84 11.54 -7.73
C GLN A 176 -11.44 10.98 -7.54
N VAL A 177 -11.18 9.71 -7.91
CA VAL A 177 -9.83 9.12 -7.87
C VAL A 177 -8.83 9.92 -8.71
N LYS A 178 -9.22 10.44 -9.88
CA LYS A 178 -8.34 11.29 -10.69
C LYS A 178 -8.02 12.62 -10.02
N GLU A 179 -8.96 13.23 -9.32
CA GLU A 179 -8.78 14.48 -8.58
C GLU A 179 -7.83 14.28 -7.38
N GLU A 180 -8.03 13.21 -6.61
CA GLU A 180 -7.12 12.81 -5.54
C GLU A 180 -5.70 12.54 -6.07
N ASN A 181 -5.60 11.83 -7.18
CA ASN A 181 -4.32 11.55 -7.83
C ASN A 181 -3.63 12.83 -8.35
N ALA A 182 -4.39 13.84 -8.76
CA ALA A 182 -3.82 15.13 -9.15
C ALA A 182 -3.20 15.84 -7.94
N ALA A 183 -3.92 15.88 -6.80
CA ALA A 183 -3.40 16.43 -5.56
C ALA A 183 -2.15 15.69 -5.06
N PHE A 184 -2.15 14.35 -5.14
CA PHE A 184 -0.96 13.55 -4.80
C PHE A 184 0.26 13.93 -5.66
N LYS A 185 0.09 14.11 -6.97
CA LYS A 185 1.18 14.44 -7.90
C LYS A 185 1.76 15.83 -7.69
N GLU A 186 1.01 16.76 -7.13
CA GLU A 186 1.53 18.09 -6.78
C GLU A 186 2.57 18.02 -5.67
N ILE A 187 2.45 17.05 -4.76
CA ILE A 187 3.33 16.85 -3.61
C ILE A 187 4.40 15.79 -3.91
N HIS A 188 4.05 14.77 -4.69
CA HIS A 188 4.82 13.55 -4.96
C HIS A 188 4.90 13.24 -6.46
N PRO A 189 5.59 14.04 -7.26
CA PRO A 189 5.66 13.91 -8.71
C PRO A 189 6.26 12.57 -9.22
#